data_8662c86cbf2a467905b5e12036f37f9d
#
_entry.id   8662c86cbf2a467905b5e12036f37f9d
#
_cell.length_a   1.000
_cell.length_b   1.000
_cell.length_c   1.000
_cell.angle_alpha   90.00
_cell.angle_beta   90.00
_cell.angle_gamma   90.00
#
_symmetry.space_group_name_H-M   'P 1'
#
loop_
_entity.id
_entity.type
_entity.pdbx_description
1 polymer ?
#
loop_
_entity_poly.entity_id
_entity_poly.type
_entity_poly.pdbx_seq_one_letter_code
_entity_poly.pdbx_strand_id
1 'polypeptide(L)'
;MSINYLALGKRIRIARKNKGLTQLALSERVHCSVSYLSYIETGRKCISLELLIDVANELNTSADALLLDCLKNTTTASNQIFAEILNGCSEYETLILLETANALKSTLQNNRKRF
;
A
#
# COMPACT_ATOMS: atom_id res chain seq x y z
N MET A 1 13.44 -1.71 18.04
CA MET A 1 12.32 -1.95 17.13
C MET A 1 12.69 -3.06 16.16
N SER A 2 11.84 -4.03 15.99
CA SER A 2 12.05 -5.10 15.02
C SER A 2 10.95 -5.04 13.95
N ILE A 3 11.33 -5.43 12.74
CA ILE A 3 10.37 -5.50 11.62
C ILE A 3 9.60 -6.82 11.72
N ASN A 4 8.29 -6.76 11.58
CA ASN A 4 7.45 -7.95 11.51
C ASN A 4 7.46 -8.48 10.07
N TYR A 5 8.44 -9.32 9.75
CA TYR A 5 8.63 -9.86 8.41
C TYR A 5 7.50 -10.78 7.97
N LEU A 6 6.86 -11.47 8.92
CA LEU A 6 5.69 -12.31 8.60
C LEU A 6 4.52 -11.47 8.11
N ALA A 7 4.20 -10.39 8.82
CA ALA A 7 3.14 -9.47 8.44
C ALA A 7 3.45 -8.76 7.11
N LEU A 8 4.69 -8.31 6.93
CA LEU A 8 5.15 -7.70 5.69
C LEU A 8 4.99 -8.67 4.51
N GLY A 9 5.43 -9.90 4.68
CA GLY A 9 5.31 -10.94 3.65
C GLY A 9 3.86 -11.22 3.27
N LYS A 10 2.95 -11.26 4.24
CA LYS A 10 1.51 -11.42 3.99
C LYS A 10 0.93 -10.27 3.18
N ARG A 11 1.34 -9.05 3.48
CA ARG A 11 0.87 -7.86 2.73
C ARG A 11 1.38 -7.87 1.29
N ILE A 12 2.62 -8.28 1.08
CA ILE A 12 3.18 -8.46 -0.27
C ILE A 12 2.38 -9.51 -1.04
N ARG A 13 2.10 -10.65 -0.41
CA ARG A 13 1.32 -11.72 -1.04
C ARG A 13 -0.08 -11.25 -1.43
N ILE A 14 -0.77 -10.56 -0.53
CA ILE A 14 -2.11 -10.03 -0.80
C ILE A 14 -2.08 -9.05 -1.96
N ALA A 15 -1.14 -8.10 -1.95
CA ALA A 15 -1.00 -7.12 -3.02
C ALA A 15 -0.67 -7.80 -4.37
N ARG A 16 0.18 -8.82 -4.36
CA ARG A 16 0.52 -9.60 -5.54
C ARG A 16 -0.73 -10.29 -6.11
N LYS A 17 -1.49 -10.97 -5.26
CA LYS A 17 -2.71 -11.66 -5.68
C LYS A 17 -3.78 -10.70 -6.18
N ASN A 18 -3.92 -9.55 -5.54
CA ASN A 18 -4.86 -8.53 -5.98
C ASN A 18 -4.52 -7.99 -7.37
N LYS A 19 -3.24 -8.01 -7.73
CA LYS A 19 -2.77 -7.64 -9.07
C LYS A 19 -2.86 -8.79 -10.07
N GLY A 20 -3.25 -9.98 -9.64
CA GLY A 20 -3.37 -11.15 -10.50
C GLY A 20 -2.03 -11.78 -10.91
N LEU A 21 -0.97 -11.53 -10.14
CA LEU A 21 0.36 -12.05 -10.45
C LEU A 21 0.67 -13.32 -9.67
N THR A 22 1.32 -14.27 -10.35
CA THR A 22 1.93 -15.43 -9.69
C THR A 22 3.25 -15.01 -9.05
N GLN A 23 3.78 -15.85 -8.14
CA GLN A 23 5.12 -15.63 -7.59
C GLN A 23 6.17 -15.58 -8.70
N LEU A 24 6.07 -16.47 -9.70
CA LEU A 24 6.99 -16.48 -10.84
C LEU A 24 6.93 -15.16 -11.59
N ALA A 25 5.73 -14.69 -11.92
CA ALA A 25 5.56 -13.45 -12.68
C ALA A 25 6.15 -12.24 -11.92
N LEU A 26 5.87 -12.13 -10.63
CA LEU A 26 6.44 -11.04 -9.82
C LEU A 26 7.96 -11.16 -9.71
N SER A 27 8.47 -12.37 -9.45
CA SER A 27 9.92 -12.59 -9.33
C SER A 27 10.69 -12.18 -10.58
N GLU A 28 10.13 -12.45 -11.75
CA GLU A 28 10.73 -12.02 -13.02
C GLU A 28 10.75 -10.50 -13.17
N ARG A 29 9.68 -9.84 -12.77
CA ARG A 29 9.55 -8.37 -12.86
C ARG A 29 10.49 -7.63 -11.92
N VAL A 30 10.75 -8.20 -10.75
CA VAL A 30 11.63 -7.57 -9.74
C VAL A 30 13.03 -8.19 -9.72
N HIS A 31 13.33 -9.06 -10.68
CA HIS A 31 14.66 -9.66 -10.87
C HIS A 31 15.19 -10.42 -9.65
N CYS A 32 14.33 -11.23 -9.04
CA CYS A 32 14.75 -12.14 -7.96
C CYS A 32 14.29 -13.57 -8.26
N SER A 33 14.78 -14.55 -7.50
CA SER A 33 14.34 -15.91 -7.64
C SER A 33 12.95 -16.12 -7.05
N VAL A 34 12.21 -17.10 -7.58
CA VAL A 34 10.91 -17.51 -7.04
C VAL A 34 11.06 -17.98 -5.60
N SER A 35 12.12 -18.75 -5.32
CA SER A 35 12.39 -19.26 -3.97
C SER A 35 12.60 -18.13 -2.96
N TYR A 36 13.35 -17.10 -3.35
CA TYR A 36 13.57 -15.92 -2.49
C TYR A 36 12.27 -15.18 -2.21
N LEU A 37 11.47 -14.94 -3.24
CA LEU A 37 10.16 -14.30 -3.10
C LEU A 37 9.24 -15.12 -2.19
N SER A 38 9.22 -16.43 -2.35
CA SER A 38 8.43 -17.32 -1.49
C SER A 38 8.86 -17.23 -0.03
N TYR A 39 10.14 -17.17 0.25
CA TYR A 39 10.64 -17.00 1.63
C TYR A 39 10.28 -15.63 2.19
N ILE A 40 10.29 -14.59 1.39
CA ILE A 40 9.85 -13.26 1.80
C ILE A 40 8.36 -13.28 2.16
N GLU A 41 7.52 -13.87 1.32
CA GLU A 41 6.07 -13.92 1.55
C GLU A 41 5.68 -14.74 2.79
N THR A 42 6.51 -15.69 3.18
CA THR A 42 6.29 -16.50 4.39
C THR A 42 7.04 -15.98 5.62
N GLY A 43 7.75 -14.89 5.50
CA GLY A 43 8.48 -14.27 6.61
C GLY A 43 9.77 -14.98 6.99
N ARG A 44 10.25 -15.90 6.18
CA ARG A 44 11.45 -16.69 6.47
C ARG A 44 12.75 -15.97 6.14
N LYS A 45 12.71 -14.96 5.28
CA LYS A 45 13.85 -14.14 4.93
C LYS A 45 13.48 -12.67 4.96
N CYS A 46 14.47 -11.84 5.28
CA CYS A 46 14.34 -10.39 5.27
C CYS A 46 14.45 -9.87 3.85
N ILE A 47 13.51 -9.02 3.45
CA ILE A 47 13.57 -8.34 2.17
C ILE A 47 14.59 -7.19 2.24
N SER A 48 15.37 -7.00 1.19
CA SER A 48 16.24 -5.82 1.08
C SER A 48 15.40 -4.57 0.81
N LEU A 49 15.93 -3.42 1.17
CA LEU A 49 15.24 -2.14 0.90
C LEU A 49 15.01 -1.93 -0.59
N GLU A 50 16.01 -2.24 -1.42
CA GLU A 50 15.88 -2.11 -2.87
C GLU A 50 14.77 -2.99 -3.43
N LEU A 51 14.71 -4.25 -3.00
CA LEU A 51 13.68 -5.17 -3.46
C LEU A 51 12.29 -4.73 -2.97
N LEU A 52 12.20 -4.20 -1.76
CA LEU A 52 10.94 -3.68 -1.23
C LEU A 52 10.42 -2.54 -2.12
N ILE A 53 11.29 -1.63 -2.53
CA ILE A 53 10.94 -0.53 -3.43
C ILE A 53 10.47 -1.07 -4.78
N ASP A 54 11.21 -2.02 -5.35
CA ASP A 54 10.86 -2.63 -6.65
C ASP A 54 9.51 -3.34 -6.59
N VAL A 55 9.26 -4.09 -5.51
CA VAL A 55 7.98 -4.78 -5.29
C VAL A 55 6.84 -3.77 -5.16
N ALA A 56 7.02 -2.72 -4.35
CA ALA A 56 6.00 -1.70 -4.17
C ALA A 56 5.65 -1.00 -5.50
N ASN A 57 6.65 -0.67 -6.29
CA ASN A 57 6.45 -0.05 -7.60
C ASN A 57 5.74 -1.01 -8.56
N GLU A 58 6.16 -2.26 -8.62
CA GLU A 58 5.57 -3.25 -9.51
C GLU A 58 4.13 -3.59 -9.15
N LEU A 59 3.81 -3.64 -7.86
CA LEU A 59 2.47 -3.91 -7.37
C LEU A 59 1.60 -2.65 -7.26
N ASN A 60 2.15 -1.51 -7.66
CA ASN A 60 1.48 -0.21 -7.61
C ASN A 60 0.90 0.08 -6.21
N THR A 61 1.68 -0.20 -5.19
CA THR A 61 1.35 0.08 -3.80
C THR A 61 2.46 0.92 -3.17
N SER A 62 2.20 1.47 -1.98
CA SER A 62 3.23 2.23 -1.28
C SER A 62 4.01 1.35 -0.30
N ALA A 63 5.24 1.74 -0.02
CA ALA A 63 6.03 1.11 1.04
C ALA A 63 5.31 1.25 2.40
N ASP A 64 4.65 2.37 2.65
CA ASP A 64 3.86 2.58 3.86
C ASP A 64 2.75 1.55 4.01
N ALA A 65 2.03 1.24 2.93
CA ALA A 65 0.98 0.23 2.95
C ALA A 65 1.54 -1.16 3.28
N LEU A 66 2.68 -1.51 2.72
CA LEU A 66 3.34 -2.81 2.98
C LEU A 66 3.89 -2.90 4.41
N LEU A 67 4.38 -1.78 4.95
CA LEU A 67 5.00 -1.70 6.27
C LEU A 67 4.02 -1.31 7.39
N LEU A 68 2.72 -1.31 7.11
CA LEU A 68 1.69 -0.79 8.01
C LEU A 68 1.78 -1.40 9.41
N ASP A 69 2.05 -2.70 9.51
CA ASP A 69 2.14 -3.39 10.80
C ASP A 69 3.39 -3.02 11.61
N CYS A 70 4.36 -2.36 10.97
CA CYS A 70 5.61 -1.93 11.60
C CYS A 70 5.57 -0.46 12.03
N LEU A 71 4.60 0.29 11.53
CA LEU A 71 4.49 1.73 11.77
C LEU A 71 3.63 1.99 12.99
N LYS A 72 4.05 2.96 13.81
CA LYS A 72 3.32 3.35 15.02
C LYS A 72 2.29 4.45 14.75
N ASN A 73 2.40 5.16 13.63
CA ASN A 73 1.52 6.26 13.30
C ASN A 73 0.27 5.73 12.58
N THR A 74 -0.89 5.90 13.21
CA THR A 74 -2.17 5.40 12.70
C THR A 74 -2.74 6.22 11.54
N THR A 75 -2.21 7.40 11.24
CA THR A 75 -2.68 8.19 10.08
C THR A 75 -2.47 7.46 8.76
N THR A 76 -1.51 6.56 8.69
CA THR A 76 -1.26 5.73 7.52
C THR A 76 -2.48 4.85 7.17
N ALA A 77 -3.19 4.33 8.17
CA ALA A 77 -4.41 3.54 7.94
C ALA A 77 -5.50 4.37 7.27
N SER A 78 -5.70 5.62 7.70
CA SER A 78 -6.67 6.53 7.08
C SER A 78 -6.30 6.85 5.64
N ASN A 79 -5.02 7.08 5.36
CA ASN A 79 -4.54 7.33 4.00
C ASN A 79 -4.75 6.11 3.10
N GLN A 80 -4.56 4.91 3.62
CA GLN A 80 -4.80 3.68 2.87
C GLN A 80 -6.28 3.50 2.52
N ILE A 81 -7.18 3.75 3.46
CA ILE A 81 -8.63 3.70 3.22
C ILE A 81 -9.00 4.70 2.11
N PHE A 82 -8.45 5.91 2.15
CA PHE A 82 -8.72 6.92 1.14
C PHE A 82 -8.19 6.49 -0.23
N ALA A 83 -7.00 5.90 -0.28
CA ALA A 83 -6.43 5.36 -1.51
C ALA A 83 -7.29 4.22 -2.10
N GLU A 84 -7.86 3.37 -1.25
CA GLU A 84 -8.78 2.31 -1.70
C GLU A 84 -10.05 2.89 -2.31
N ILE A 85 -10.60 3.97 -1.75
CA ILE A 85 -11.76 4.67 -2.31
C ILE A 85 -11.44 5.18 -3.72
N LEU A 86 -10.23 5.68 -3.95
CA LEU A 86 -9.81 6.20 -5.26
C LEU A 86 -9.41 5.12 -6.25
N ASN A 87 -9.19 3.89 -5.77
CA ASN A 87 -8.80 2.78 -6.63
C ASN A 87 -9.90 2.44 -7.63
N GLY A 88 -9.52 2.27 -8.89
CA GLY A 88 -10.47 2.00 -9.97
C GLY A 88 -11.16 3.23 -10.52
N CYS A 89 -10.91 4.41 -9.97
CA CYS A 89 -11.46 5.66 -10.49
C CYS A 89 -10.61 6.18 -11.66
N SER A 90 -11.28 6.78 -12.65
CA SER A 90 -10.60 7.51 -13.71
C SER A 90 -9.98 8.80 -13.15
N GLU A 91 -9.13 9.46 -13.95
CA GLU A 91 -8.56 10.76 -13.54
C GLU A 91 -9.65 11.79 -13.26
N TYR A 92 -10.70 11.81 -14.09
CA TYR A 92 -11.83 12.72 -13.90
C TYR A 92 -12.60 12.43 -12.62
N GLU A 93 -12.89 11.15 -12.35
CA GLU A 93 -13.58 10.73 -11.13
C GLU A 93 -12.76 11.05 -9.89
N THR A 94 -11.44 10.82 -9.92
CA THR A 94 -10.53 11.14 -8.83
C THR A 94 -10.53 12.64 -8.55
N LEU A 95 -10.50 13.47 -9.58
CA LEU A 95 -10.54 14.93 -9.45
C LEU A 95 -11.82 15.38 -8.76
N ILE A 96 -12.98 14.86 -9.18
CA ILE A 96 -14.27 15.20 -8.57
C ILE A 96 -14.30 14.79 -7.09
N LEU A 97 -13.83 13.60 -6.76
CA LEU A 97 -13.78 13.14 -5.37
C LEU A 97 -12.90 14.04 -4.50
N LEU A 98 -11.72 14.44 -5.00
CA LEU A 98 -10.81 15.31 -4.28
C LEU A 98 -11.37 16.72 -4.11
N GLU A 99 -11.99 17.29 -5.15
CA GLU A 99 -12.61 18.60 -5.08
C GLU A 99 -13.78 18.61 -4.11
N THR A 100 -14.61 17.56 -4.15
CA THR A 100 -15.75 17.41 -3.22
C THR A 100 -15.28 17.31 -1.78
N ALA A 101 -14.23 16.52 -1.52
CA ALA A 101 -13.66 16.39 -0.19
C ALA A 101 -13.09 17.71 0.32
N ASN A 102 -12.41 18.47 -0.53
CA ASN A 102 -11.88 19.80 -0.17
C ASN A 102 -12.99 20.79 0.11
N ALA A 103 -14.04 20.82 -0.69
CA ALA A 103 -15.19 21.70 -0.49
C ALA A 103 -15.89 21.39 0.84
N LEU A 104 -16.10 20.10 1.13
CA LEU A 104 -16.70 19.67 2.38
C LEU A 104 -15.83 20.02 3.58
N LYS A 105 -14.52 19.85 3.47
CA LYS A 105 -13.57 20.23 4.52
C LYS A 105 -13.66 21.73 4.82
N SER A 106 -13.70 22.58 3.79
CA SER A 106 -13.81 24.03 3.96
C SER A 106 -15.12 24.41 4.64
N THR A 107 -16.22 23.78 4.27
CA THR A 107 -17.53 24.01 4.90
C THR A 107 -17.50 23.61 6.38
N LEU A 108 -16.92 22.47 6.70
CA LEU A 108 -16.80 22.02 8.09
C LEU A 108 -15.95 22.96 8.92
N GLN A 109 -14.84 23.43 8.38
CA GLN A 109 -13.96 24.38 9.09
C GLN A 109 -14.63 25.71 9.34
N ASN A 110 -15.37 26.22 8.37
CA ASN A 110 -16.08 27.50 8.49
C ASN A 110 -17.21 27.45 9.52
N ASN A 111 -17.72 26.27 9.83
CA ASN A 111 -18.84 26.09 10.77
C ASN A 111 -18.41 25.54 12.13
N ARG A 112 -17.11 25.43 12.41
CA ARG A 112 -16.59 24.88 13.68
C ARG A 112 -17.10 25.60 14.91
N LYS A 113 -17.29 26.92 14.82
CA LYS A 113 -17.72 27.74 15.96
C LYS A 113 -19.20 27.64 16.26
N ARG A 114 -19.98 26.94 15.44
CA ARG A 114 -21.42 26.79 15.61
C ARG A 114 -21.80 25.53 16.41
N PHE A 115 -20.81 24.69 16.66
CA PHE A 115 -21.02 23.42 17.35
C PHE A 115 -20.06 23.31 18.58
#